data_fc0efaff7ab5307939009574b2ce3f4b
#
_entry.id   fc0efaff7ab5307939009574b2ce3f4b
#
_cell.length_a   1.000
_cell.length_b   1.000
_cell.length_c   1.000
_cell.angle_alpha   90.00
_cell.angle_beta   90.00
_cell.angle_gamma   90.00
#
_symmetry.space_group_name_H-M   'P 1'
#
loop_
_entity.id
_entity.type
_entity.pdbx_description
1 polymer ?
#
loop_
_entity_poly.entity_id
_entity_poly.type
_entity_poly.pdbx_seq_one_letter_code
_entity_poly.pdbx_strand_id
1 'polypeptide(L)'
;MYITLQQLYEKPGIMELAQVTAQVGQPPADWRIWGKILDGEDIANFSPSDVERVNQAIKRIEEVIEDSSALIDGYLRQRGYKLPFKQTPRILTTWARSLVRYYLHQHLPAKEADNPIVRDYRDTLKLLQLVAEGKFSLGLEDELTPISGLPKFSKKASDRVFTAETLKDY
;
A
#
# COMPACT_ATOMS: atom_id res chain seq x y z
N MET A 1 -6.36 5.71 4.54
CA MET A 1 -6.74 4.54 3.70
C MET A 1 -6.29 4.80 2.28
N TYR A 2 -5.58 3.86 1.62
CA TYR A 2 -4.93 4.07 0.31
C TYR A 2 -5.61 3.31 -0.83
N ILE A 3 -6.51 2.39 -0.52
CA ILE A 3 -7.30 1.63 -1.47
C ILE A 3 -8.71 1.42 -0.90
N THR A 4 -9.71 1.34 -1.77
CA THR A 4 -11.10 1.06 -1.42
C THR A 4 -11.50 -0.35 -1.84
N LEU A 5 -12.57 -0.88 -1.25
CA LEU A 5 -13.17 -2.16 -1.64
C LEU A 5 -13.57 -2.16 -3.13
N GLN A 6 -14.12 -1.04 -3.63
CA GLN A 6 -14.48 -0.87 -5.04
C GLN A 6 -13.27 -1.01 -5.97
N GLN A 7 -12.13 -0.43 -5.61
CA GLN A 7 -10.90 -0.55 -6.40
C GLN A 7 -10.31 -1.97 -6.39
N LEU A 8 -10.57 -2.75 -5.34
CA LEU A 8 -10.21 -4.17 -5.30
C LEU A 8 -11.21 -5.02 -6.11
N TYR A 9 -12.48 -4.65 -6.11
CA TYR A 9 -13.50 -5.26 -6.96
C TYR A 9 -13.14 -5.14 -8.45
N GLU A 10 -12.66 -3.98 -8.89
CA GLU A 10 -12.17 -3.79 -10.26
C GLU A 10 -10.89 -4.57 -10.56
N LYS A 11 -9.95 -4.61 -9.60
CA LYS A 11 -8.67 -5.29 -9.73
C LYS A 11 -8.10 -5.65 -8.34
N PRO A 12 -7.92 -6.96 -8.03
CA PRO A 12 -7.84 -8.13 -8.92
C PRO A 12 -9.16 -8.65 -9.45
N GLY A 13 -10.30 -8.23 -8.91
CA GLY A 13 -11.62 -8.64 -9.32
C GLY A 13 -12.34 -9.50 -8.29
N ILE A 14 -13.68 -9.47 -8.36
CA ILE A 14 -14.58 -10.08 -7.40
C ILE A 14 -14.38 -11.60 -7.26
N MET A 15 -14.06 -12.28 -8.36
CA MET A 15 -13.89 -13.74 -8.35
C MET A 15 -12.69 -14.15 -7.49
N GLU A 16 -11.55 -13.45 -7.62
CA GLU A 16 -10.38 -13.68 -6.80
C GLU A 16 -10.69 -13.40 -5.34
N LEU A 17 -11.33 -12.25 -5.07
CA LEU A 17 -11.69 -11.86 -3.70
C LEU A 17 -12.62 -12.88 -3.02
N ALA A 18 -13.64 -13.37 -3.73
CA ALA A 18 -14.55 -14.39 -3.22
C ALA A 18 -13.83 -15.71 -2.88
N GLN A 19 -12.85 -16.11 -3.72
CA GLN A 19 -12.06 -17.33 -3.48
C GLN A 19 -11.13 -17.20 -2.27
N VAL A 20 -10.41 -16.10 -2.15
CA VAL A 20 -9.40 -15.93 -1.09
C VAL A 20 -10.00 -15.62 0.28
N THR A 21 -11.24 -15.18 0.33
CA THR A 21 -11.96 -14.95 1.59
C THR A 21 -12.80 -16.13 2.04
N ALA A 22 -12.91 -17.18 1.21
CA ALA A 22 -13.65 -18.39 1.58
C ALA A 22 -13.03 -19.06 2.82
N GLN A 23 -13.87 -19.45 3.75
CA GLN A 23 -13.43 -20.23 4.91
C GLN A 23 -13.12 -21.65 4.49
N VAL A 24 -12.18 -22.29 5.20
CA VAL A 24 -11.81 -23.69 4.93
C VAL A 24 -13.05 -24.59 5.03
N GLY A 25 -13.29 -25.36 3.97
CA GLY A 25 -14.45 -26.27 3.90
C GLY A 25 -15.78 -25.62 3.52
N GLN A 26 -15.81 -24.32 3.26
CA GLN A 26 -16.99 -23.61 2.75
C GLN A 26 -16.82 -23.20 1.29
N PRO A 27 -17.92 -23.15 0.50
CA PRO A 27 -17.86 -22.61 -0.85
C PRO A 27 -17.53 -21.10 -0.81
N PRO A 28 -16.90 -20.56 -1.87
CA PRO A 28 -16.70 -19.12 -2.01
C PRO A 28 -18.03 -18.34 -1.91
N ALA A 29 -17.95 -17.11 -1.41
CA ALA A 29 -19.10 -16.22 -1.38
C ALA A 29 -19.64 -15.96 -2.80
N ASP A 30 -20.97 -15.90 -2.96
CA ASP A 30 -21.59 -15.69 -4.29
C ASP A 30 -21.28 -14.26 -4.79
N TRP A 31 -20.52 -14.18 -5.86
CA TRP A 31 -20.11 -12.92 -6.47
C TRP A 31 -21.29 -12.04 -6.93
N ARG A 32 -22.46 -12.64 -7.23
CA ARG A 32 -23.67 -11.91 -7.63
C ARG A 32 -24.25 -11.13 -6.46
N ILE A 33 -24.30 -11.73 -5.27
CA ILE A 33 -24.72 -11.06 -4.05
C ILE A 33 -23.74 -9.94 -3.71
N TRP A 34 -22.45 -10.20 -3.87
CA TRP A 34 -21.41 -9.23 -3.61
C TRP A 34 -21.57 -7.98 -4.48
N GLY A 35 -21.73 -8.15 -5.81
CA GLY A 35 -21.99 -7.03 -6.72
C GLY A 35 -23.18 -6.20 -6.28
N LYS A 36 -24.31 -6.85 -5.96
CA LYS A 36 -25.52 -6.15 -5.51
C LYS A 36 -25.33 -5.38 -4.21
N ILE A 37 -24.62 -5.94 -3.24
CA ILE A 37 -24.30 -5.23 -1.99
C ILE A 37 -23.48 -3.98 -2.26
N LEU A 38 -22.46 -4.06 -3.12
CA LEU A 38 -21.61 -2.91 -3.48
C LEU A 38 -22.37 -1.84 -4.25
N ASP A 39 -23.31 -2.24 -5.10
CA ASP A 39 -24.13 -1.35 -5.90
C ASP A 39 -25.36 -0.81 -5.13
N GLY A 40 -25.58 -1.29 -3.89
CA GLY A 40 -26.73 -0.91 -3.06
C GLY A 40 -28.07 -1.45 -3.58
N GLU A 41 -28.04 -2.55 -4.34
CA GLU A 41 -29.23 -3.19 -4.90
C GLU A 41 -29.91 -4.13 -3.89
N ASP A 42 -31.18 -4.47 -4.19
CA ASP A 42 -31.97 -5.38 -3.37
C ASP A 42 -31.40 -6.81 -3.40
N ILE A 43 -31.24 -7.38 -2.20
CA ILE A 43 -30.72 -8.73 -1.94
C ILE A 43 -31.76 -9.66 -1.30
N ALA A 44 -33.04 -9.24 -1.19
CA ALA A 44 -34.10 -10.00 -0.52
C ALA A 44 -34.33 -11.40 -1.12
N ASN A 45 -33.97 -11.62 -2.38
CA ASN A 45 -34.14 -12.88 -3.08
C ASN A 45 -33.04 -13.92 -2.79
N PHE A 46 -32.02 -13.58 -1.99
CA PHE A 46 -30.94 -14.49 -1.67
C PHE A 46 -31.09 -15.11 -0.28
N SER A 47 -30.49 -16.28 -0.11
CA SER A 47 -30.47 -16.95 1.18
C SER A 47 -29.77 -16.09 2.25
N PRO A 48 -30.33 -15.95 3.46
CA PRO A 48 -29.67 -15.24 4.55
C PRO A 48 -28.26 -15.75 4.84
N SER A 49 -28.03 -17.06 4.70
CA SER A 49 -26.71 -17.66 4.91
C SER A 49 -25.69 -17.26 3.84
N ASP A 50 -26.13 -17.04 2.60
CA ASP A 50 -25.26 -16.59 1.51
C ASP A 50 -24.91 -15.11 1.68
N VAL A 51 -25.90 -14.29 2.05
CA VAL A 51 -25.68 -12.87 2.37
C VAL A 51 -24.71 -12.72 3.53
N GLU A 52 -24.87 -13.50 4.60
CA GLU A 52 -23.97 -13.47 5.75
C GLU A 52 -22.54 -13.82 5.37
N ARG A 53 -22.33 -14.84 4.53
CA ARG A 53 -20.99 -15.20 4.02
C ARG A 53 -20.33 -14.06 3.24
N VAL A 54 -21.11 -13.35 2.42
CA VAL A 54 -20.62 -12.19 1.68
C VAL A 54 -20.23 -11.07 2.63
N ASN A 55 -21.05 -10.76 3.63
CA ASN A 55 -20.78 -9.73 4.62
C ASN A 55 -19.50 -10.05 5.41
N GLN A 56 -19.30 -11.31 5.80
CA GLN A 56 -18.08 -11.75 6.48
C GLN A 56 -16.84 -11.62 5.58
N ALA A 57 -16.97 -11.95 4.30
CA ALA A 57 -15.89 -11.78 3.31
C ALA A 57 -15.53 -10.30 3.12
N ILE A 58 -16.53 -9.41 3.00
CA ILE A 58 -16.32 -7.96 2.90
C ILE A 58 -15.59 -7.45 4.14
N LYS A 59 -16.09 -7.79 5.34
CA LYS A 59 -15.48 -7.37 6.60
C LYS A 59 -14.00 -7.78 6.69
N ARG A 60 -13.68 -9.02 6.32
CA ARG A 60 -12.30 -9.50 6.30
C ARG A 60 -11.41 -8.70 5.35
N ILE A 61 -11.93 -8.29 4.19
CA ILE A 61 -11.16 -7.46 3.25
C ILE A 61 -10.95 -6.06 3.81
N GLU A 62 -11.96 -5.48 4.45
CA GLU A 62 -11.87 -4.15 5.07
C GLU A 62 -10.80 -4.14 6.19
N GLU A 63 -10.78 -5.16 7.06
CA GLU A 63 -9.74 -5.34 8.06
C GLU A 63 -8.33 -5.38 7.43
N VAL A 64 -8.15 -6.14 6.36
CA VAL A 64 -6.87 -6.24 5.66
C VAL A 64 -6.49 -4.94 4.94
N ILE A 65 -7.46 -4.17 4.46
CA ILE A 65 -7.23 -2.82 3.88
C ILE A 65 -6.72 -1.87 4.98
N GLU A 66 -7.31 -1.91 6.17
CA GLU A 66 -6.88 -1.10 7.30
C GLU A 66 -5.46 -1.45 7.74
N ASP A 67 -5.14 -2.73 7.93
CA ASP A 67 -3.81 -3.22 8.28
C ASP A 67 -2.75 -2.81 7.25
N SER A 68 -3.07 -2.99 5.96
CA SER A 68 -2.19 -2.59 4.87
C SER A 68 -1.95 -1.07 4.84
N SER A 69 -2.98 -0.29 5.14
CA SER A 69 -2.88 1.16 5.21
C SER A 69 -2.05 1.61 6.41
N ALA A 70 -2.21 0.96 7.56
CA ALA A 70 -1.43 1.24 8.76
C ALA A 70 0.07 0.93 8.55
N LEU A 71 0.37 -0.17 7.85
CA LEU A 71 1.75 -0.51 7.47
C LEU A 71 2.38 0.58 6.59
N ILE A 72 1.69 1.02 5.54
CA ILE A 72 2.15 2.11 4.67
C ILE A 72 2.37 3.39 5.49
N ASP A 73 1.42 3.74 6.36
CA ASP A 73 1.52 4.91 7.25
C ASP A 73 2.78 4.88 8.12
N GLY A 74 3.16 3.70 8.61
CA GLY A 74 4.38 3.50 9.39
C GLY A 74 5.63 3.96 8.64
N TYR A 75 5.81 3.49 7.40
CA TYR A 75 6.95 3.87 6.55
C TYR A 75 6.93 5.36 6.17
N LEU A 76 5.74 5.91 5.89
CA LEU A 76 5.59 7.32 5.53
C LEU A 76 5.90 8.24 6.70
N ARG A 77 5.43 7.90 7.91
CA ARG A 77 5.76 8.64 9.14
C ARG A 77 7.24 8.57 9.48
N GLN A 78 7.88 7.42 9.28
CA GLN A 78 9.32 7.27 9.47
C GLN A 78 10.11 8.23 8.55
N ARG A 79 9.63 8.48 7.34
CA ARG A 79 10.20 9.48 6.42
C ARG A 79 9.92 10.91 6.86
N GLY A 80 8.87 11.16 7.64
CA GLY A 80 8.45 12.48 8.09
C GLY A 80 7.26 13.07 7.32
N TYR A 81 6.58 12.28 6.50
CA TYR A 81 5.37 12.73 5.84
C TYR A 81 4.26 13.03 6.85
N LYS A 82 3.56 14.16 6.62
CA LYS A 82 2.35 14.51 7.38
C LYS A 82 1.15 13.80 6.78
N LEU A 83 0.49 12.99 7.60
CA LEU A 83 -0.71 12.24 7.19
C LEU A 83 -1.96 12.81 7.89
N PRO A 84 -3.14 12.73 7.26
CA PRO A 84 -3.41 12.22 5.92
C PRO A 84 -2.96 13.16 4.80
N PHE A 85 -2.69 12.61 3.61
CA PHE A 85 -2.39 13.43 2.44
C PHE A 85 -3.62 14.19 1.95
N LYS A 86 -3.43 15.43 1.47
CA LYS A 86 -4.50 16.15 0.76
C LYS A 86 -4.89 15.46 -0.54
N GLN A 87 -3.91 14.93 -1.25
CA GLN A 87 -4.09 14.12 -2.44
C GLN A 87 -3.19 12.88 -2.34
N THR A 88 -3.79 11.69 -2.35
CA THR A 88 -3.07 10.43 -2.24
C THR A 88 -2.35 10.11 -3.55
N PRO A 89 -1.02 9.94 -3.55
CA PRO A 89 -0.30 9.48 -4.73
C PRO A 89 -0.79 8.13 -5.23
N ARG A 90 -1.03 8.01 -6.52
CA ARG A 90 -1.58 6.77 -7.14
C ARG A 90 -0.72 5.54 -6.88
N ILE A 91 0.59 5.72 -6.71
CA ILE A 91 1.52 4.64 -6.41
C ILE A 91 1.18 3.95 -5.08
N LEU A 92 0.70 4.69 -4.07
CA LEU A 92 0.29 4.14 -2.78
C LEU A 92 -0.92 3.21 -2.92
N THR A 93 -1.86 3.52 -3.82
CA THR A 93 -2.98 2.62 -4.14
C THR A 93 -2.49 1.31 -4.76
N THR A 94 -1.47 1.38 -5.62
CA THR A 94 -0.87 0.17 -6.21
C THR A 94 -0.18 -0.67 -5.14
N TRP A 95 0.59 -0.05 -4.25
CA TRP A 95 1.25 -0.75 -3.15
C TRP A 95 0.26 -1.34 -2.15
N ALA A 96 -0.78 -0.58 -1.78
CA ALA A 96 -1.85 -1.09 -0.92
C ALA A 96 -2.53 -2.33 -1.53
N ARG A 97 -2.79 -2.33 -2.85
CA ARG A 97 -3.35 -3.49 -3.55
C ARG A 97 -2.44 -4.72 -3.45
N SER A 98 -1.14 -4.56 -3.65
CA SER A 98 -0.18 -5.67 -3.54
C SER A 98 -0.12 -6.25 -2.13
N LEU A 99 -0.15 -5.39 -1.10
CA LEU A 99 -0.18 -5.80 0.31
C LEU A 99 -1.48 -6.55 0.64
N VAL A 100 -2.63 -5.97 0.29
CA VAL A 100 -3.95 -6.59 0.54
C VAL A 100 -4.04 -7.95 -0.15
N ARG A 101 -3.64 -8.06 -1.42
CA ARG A 101 -3.64 -9.36 -2.12
C ARG A 101 -2.79 -10.38 -1.41
N TYR A 102 -1.58 -10.03 -1.00
CA TYR A 102 -0.69 -10.94 -0.28
C TYR A 102 -1.31 -11.41 1.03
N TYR A 103 -1.82 -10.52 1.86
CA TYR A 103 -2.43 -10.89 3.15
C TYR A 103 -3.68 -11.76 3.00
N LEU A 104 -4.50 -11.53 1.98
CA LEU A 104 -5.66 -12.37 1.69
C LEU A 104 -5.26 -13.78 1.22
N HIS A 105 -4.09 -13.94 0.57
CA HIS A 105 -3.61 -15.21 0.03
C HIS A 105 -2.74 -16.03 1.01
N GLN A 106 -2.39 -15.49 2.19
CA GLN A 106 -1.46 -16.14 3.13
C GLN A 106 -1.86 -17.56 3.56
N HIS A 107 -3.17 -17.87 3.55
CA HIS A 107 -3.67 -19.19 3.92
C HIS A 107 -3.70 -20.20 2.77
N LEU A 108 -3.39 -19.76 1.55
CA LEU A 108 -3.35 -20.65 0.38
C LEU A 108 -1.95 -21.21 0.20
N PRO A 109 -1.81 -22.54 -0.03
CA PRO A 109 -0.52 -23.12 -0.29
C PRO A 109 0.03 -22.60 -1.62
N ALA A 110 1.07 -21.78 -1.56
CA ALA A 110 1.76 -21.27 -2.74
C ALA A 110 3.21 -21.75 -2.73
N LYS A 111 3.71 -22.19 -3.90
CA LYS A 111 5.15 -22.31 -4.11
C LYS A 111 5.74 -20.92 -4.13
N GLU A 112 6.43 -20.52 -3.07
CA GLU A 112 6.88 -19.14 -2.84
C GLU A 112 7.80 -18.59 -3.94
N ALA A 113 8.61 -19.42 -4.57
CA ALA A 113 9.68 -18.97 -5.46
C ALA A 113 9.18 -18.25 -6.73
N ASP A 114 8.04 -18.70 -7.29
CA ASP A 114 7.53 -18.21 -8.59
C ASP A 114 6.17 -17.51 -8.48
N ASN A 115 5.68 -17.25 -7.26
CA ASN A 115 4.38 -16.62 -7.07
C ASN A 115 4.46 -15.10 -7.29
N PRO A 116 3.78 -14.55 -8.32
CA PRO A 116 3.79 -13.11 -8.60
C PRO A 116 3.25 -12.26 -7.44
N ILE A 117 2.30 -12.78 -6.64
CA ILE A 117 1.75 -12.07 -5.48
C ILE A 117 2.83 -11.88 -4.41
N VAL A 118 3.63 -12.91 -4.15
CA VAL A 118 4.74 -12.84 -3.19
C VAL A 118 5.83 -11.90 -3.68
N ARG A 119 6.15 -11.93 -4.97
CA ARG A 119 7.11 -11.01 -5.60
C ARG A 119 6.63 -9.56 -5.47
N ASP A 120 5.40 -9.26 -5.88
CA ASP A 120 4.83 -7.92 -5.84
C ASP A 120 4.78 -7.36 -4.40
N TYR A 121 4.50 -8.21 -3.41
CA TYR A 121 4.56 -7.87 -1.99
C TYR A 121 5.98 -7.50 -1.56
N ARG A 122 6.99 -8.34 -1.87
CA ARG A 122 8.41 -8.08 -1.53
C ARG A 122 8.92 -6.79 -2.17
N ASP A 123 8.59 -6.58 -3.45
CA ASP A 123 8.98 -5.36 -4.16
C ASP A 123 8.31 -4.12 -3.55
N THR A 124 7.04 -4.24 -3.14
CA THR A 124 6.33 -3.17 -2.44
C THR A 124 7.00 -2.80 -1.12
N LEU A 125 7.34 -3.80 -0.28
CA LEU A 125 8.03 -3.54 0.99
C LEU A 125 9.40 -2.87 0.77
N LYS A 126 10.15 -3.32 -0.24
CA LYS A 126 11.45 -2.72 -0.60
C LYS A 126 11.30 -1.26 -1.02
N LEU A 127 10.28 -0.95 -1.84
CA LEU A 127 10.01 0.43 -2.26
C LEU A 127 9.58 1.31 -1.08
N LEU A 128 8.72 0.81 -0.19
CA LEU A 128 8.32 1.51 1.04
C LEU A 128 9.54 1.79 1.95
N GLN A 129 10.45 0.83 2.07
CA GLN A 129 11.70 1.03 2.81
C GLN A 129 12.56 2.12 2.16
N LEU A 130 12.70 2.13 0.83
CA LEU A 130 13.43 3.19 0.12
C LEU A 130 12.79 4.57 0.31
N VAL A 131 11.46 4.64 0.42
CA VAL A 131 10.76 5.88 0.79
C VAL A 131 11.14 6.30 2.20
N ALA A 132 11.06 5.40 3.18
CA ALA A 132 11.40 5.68 4.59
C ALA A 132 12.85 6.15 4.75
N GLU A 133 13.78 5.59 3.97
CA GLU A 133 15.18 5.98 3.91
C GLU A 133 15.43 7.27 3.11
N GLY A 134 14.41 7.81 2.43
CA GLY A 134 14.53 9.00 1.58
C GLY A 134 15.24 8.78 0.26
N LYS A 135 15.44 7.53 -0.15
CA LYS A 135 16.04 7.15 -1.43
C LYS A 135 15.05 7.09 -2.59
N PHE A 136 13.75 7.09 -2.27
CA PHE A 136 12.66 7.13 -3.24
C PHE A 136 11.69 8.25 -2.85
N SER A 137 11.37 9.16 -3.80
CA SER A 137 10.43 10.26 -3.58
C SER A 137 9.05 9.91 -4.15
N LEU A 138 8.00 10.27 -3.40
CA LEU A 138 6.61 10.14 -3.86
C LEU A 138 6.17 11.28 -4.80
N GLY A 139 7.05 12.25 -5.07
CA GLY A 139 6.74 13.41 -5.92
C GLY A 139 5.78 14.41 -5.27
N LEU A 140 5.68 14.38 -3.94
CA LEU A 140 4.91 15.36 -3.17
C LEU A 140 5.77 16.60 -2.92
N GLU A 141 5.18 17.78 -3.02
CA GLU A 141 5.85 19.08 -2.77
C GLU A 141 6.06 19.39 -1.27
N ASP A 142 5.89 18.39 -0.40
CA ASP A 142 6.09 18.58 1.03
C ASP A 142 7.58 18.81 1.34
N GLU A 143 7.86 19.90 2.07
CA GLU A 143 9.17 20.13 2.69
C GLU A 143 9.44 19.04 3.74
N LEU A 144 10.07 17.96 3.30
CA LEU A 144 10.49 16.90 4.21
C LEU A 144 11.74 17.33 4.95
N THR A 145 11.76 17.13 6.26
CA THR A 145 12.99 17.35 7.04
C THR A 145 14.13 16.53 6.45
N PRO A 146 15.29 17.10 6.22
CA PRO A 146 16.45 16.34 5.75
C PRO A 146 16.75 15.23 6.74
N ILE A 147 17.15 14.05 6.20
CA ILE A 147 17.50 12.91 7.03
C ILE A 147 18.67 13.32 7.94
N SER A 148 18.45 13.19 9.25
CA SER A 148 19.49 13.43 10.25
C SER A 148 20.66 12.48 9.99
N GLY A 149 21.85 13.03 9.71
CA GLY A 149 23.06 12.24 9.44
C GLY A 149 23.71 12.48 8.07
N LEU A 150 23.06 13.18 7.16
CA LEU A 150 23.78 13.68 5.97
C LEU A 150 24.74 14.79 6.41
N PRO A 151 26.03 14.72 6.04
CA PRO A 151 26.99 15.78 6.36
C PRO A 151 26.52 17.09 5.73
N LYS A 152 26.11 18.05 6.56
CA LYS A 152 25.81 19.39 6.11
C LYS A 152 27.13 20.11 5.87
N PHE A 153 27.56 20.15 4.64
CA PHE A 153 28.66 21.06 4.25
C PHE A 153 28.11 22.50 4.22
N SER A 154 28.12 23.16 5.38
CA SER A 154 27.72 24.55 5.51
C SER A 154 28.99 25.47 5.53
N LYS A 155 29.99 25.23 4.67
CA LYS A 155 30.99 26.24 4.45
C LYS A 155 30.45 27.33 3.57
N LYS A 156 30.30 28.54 4.13
CA LYS A 156 29.98 29.73 3.34
C LYS A 156 31.11 29.93 2.31
N ALA A 157 30.79 30.54 1.15
CA ALA A 157 31.77 30.79 0.09
C ALA A 157 32.95 31.63 0.61
N SER A 158 32.75 32.45 1.67
CA SER A 158 33.77 33.23 2.37
C SER A 158 34.79 32.39 3.15
N ASP A 159 34.49 31.12 3.47
CA ASP A 159 35.36 30.25 4.28
C ASP A 159 36.21 29.29 3.42
N ARG A 160 36.22 29.53 2.11
CA ARG A 160 37.11 28.76 1.21
C ARG A 160 38.55 29.18 1.39
N VAL A 161 39.38 28.26 1.88
CA VAL A 161 40.84 28.44 2.06
C VAL A 161 41.55 28.54 0.69
N PHE A 162 40.98 27.93 -0.35
CA PHE A 162 41.48 27.99 -1.72
C PHE A 162 40.49 28.82 -2.57
N THR A 163 40.86 30.08 -2.77
CA THR A 163 40.17 31.01 -3.69
C THR A 163 41.10 31.31 -4.87
N ALA A 164 40.53 31.86 -5.95
CA ALA A 164 41.37 32.28 -7.10
C ALA A 164 42.44 33.34 -6.70
N GLU A 165 42.23 34.03 -5.58
CA GLU A 165 43.19 35.02 -5.04
C GLU A 165 44.31 34.34 -4.25
N THR A 166 44.03 33.29 -3.46
CA THR A 166 45.04 32.56 -2.69
C THR A 166 45.91 31.62 -3.55
N LEU A 167 45.48 31.37 -4.80
CA LEU A 167 46.22 30.52 -5.76
C LEU A 167 47.01 31.34 -6.80
N LYS A 168 47.03 32.68 -6.69
CA LYS A 168 47.74 33.55 -7.65
C LYS A 168 49.27 33.50 -7.50
N ASP A 169 49.78 33.04 -6.35
CA ASP A 169 51.19 33.00 -6.02
C ASP A 169 51.81 31.60 -6.14
N TYR A 170 51.10 30.68 -6.77
CA TYR A 170 51.55 29.34 -7.16
C TYR A 170 51.40 29.19 -8.69
#